data_65e7eb6e791441e8a17874e22d637512
#
_entry.id   65e7eb6e791441e8a17874e22d637512
#
_cell.length_a   1.000
_cell.length_b   1.000
_cell.length_c   1.000
_cell.angle_alpha   90.00
_cell.angle_beta   90.00
_cell.angle_gamma   90.00
#
_symmetry.space_group_name_H-M   'P 1'
#
loop_
_entity.id
_entity.type
_entity.pdbx_description
1 polymer ?
#
loop_
_entity_poly.entity_id
_entity_poly.type
_entity_poly.pdbx_seq_one_letter_code
_entity_poly.pdbx_strand_id
1 'polypeptide(L)'
;MDLPDDTVFRINMAWCDSVSEFEQILTQHQNHNFFVDLPIRRVKPPNNKYSIEDLIPIIKSHKNIKYFAISNVESSDDLKKYVQILPNHIIIVPKIESPTAVDNIEDIVNFLPNEKIVMLDHDDLFSSLLKQNKPSSDFKEYIKKLVIFCEKNNVKLLRTIGVVFSDSEKRISQY
;
A
#
# COMPACT_ATOMS: atom_id res chain seq x y z
N MET A 1 13.95 -18.52 -14.75
CA MET A 1 13.24 -17.33 -15.34
C MET A 1 13.92 -16.10 -14.76
N ASP A 2 14.57 -15.34 -15.59
CA ASP A 2 15.23 -14.11 -15.14
C ASP A 2 14.16 -13.05 -14.92
N LEU A 3 14.26 -12.34 -13.79
CA LEU A 3 13.37 -11.22 -13.50
C LEU A 3 13.86 -9.99 -14.25
N PRO A 4 12.97 -9.08 -14.68
CA PRO A 4 13.36 -7.79 -15.25
C PRO A 4 14.25 -7.00 -14.28
N ASP A 5 15.22 -6.25 -14.81
CA ASP A 5 16.20 -5.48 -14.02
C ASP A 5 15.55 -4.41 -13.14
N ASP A 6 14.35 -3.93 -13.51
CA ASP A 6 13.56 -2.94 -12.79
C ASP A 6 12.56 -3.55 -11.79
N THR A 7 12.65 -4.85 -11.54
CA THR A 7 11.76 -5.54 -10.60
C THR A 7 11.86 -4.94 -9.21
N VAL A 8 10.71 -4.64 -8.62
CA VAL A 8 10.59 -4.16 -7.23
C VAL A 8 9.94 -5.23 -6.37
N PHE A 9 10.64 -5.65 -5.32
CA PHE A 9 10.15 -6.68 -4.41
C PHE A 9 9.35 -6.07 -3.27
N ARG A 10 8.16 -6.60 -2.99
CA ARG A 10 7.33 -6.15 -1.88
C ARG A 10 7.68 -6.90 -0.60
N ILE A 11 8.00 -6.15 0.45
CA ILE A 11 8.13 -6.66 1.82
C ILE A 11 6.92 -6.17 2.62
N ASN A 12 6.07 -7.10 3.06
CA ASN A 12 4.97 -6.78 3.95
C ASN A 12 5.43 -7.00 5.40
N MET A 13 5.51 -5.91 6.16
CA MET A 13 6.02 -5.93 7.55
C MET A 13 5.20 -6.77 8.51
N ALA A 14 3.94 -7.09 8.20
CA ALA A 14 3.16 -8.03 9.00
C ALA A 14 3.73 -9.47 8.97
N TRP A 15 4.52 -9.82 7.96
CA TRP A 15 5.12 -11.14 7.78
C TRP A 15 6.60 -11.19 8.18
N CYS A 16 7.19 -10.06 8.57
CA CYS A 16 8.53 -10.03 9.14
C CYS A 16 8.45 -10.32 10.65
N ASP A 17 9.24 -11.27 11.11
CA ASP A 17 9.23 -11.67 12.52
C ASP A 17 9.97 -10.68 13.43
N SER A 18 10.93 -9.94 12.87
CA SER A 18 11.70 -8.94 13.59
C SER A 18 12.18 -7.81 12.68
N VAL A 19 12.53 -6.68 13.30
CA VAL A 19 13.19 -5.54 12.63
C VAL A 19 14.56 -5.98 12.08
N SER A 20 15.24 -6.88 12.77
CA SER A 20 16.52 -7.46 12.34
C SER A 20 16.37 -8.31 11.07
N GLU A 21 15.31 -9.10 10.96
CA GLU A 21 15.00 -9.85 9.74
C GLU A 21 14.78 -8.92 8.56
N PHE A 22 14.01 -7.85 8.76
CA PHE A 22 13.81 -6.83 7.73
C PHE A 22 15.14 -6.24 7.23
N GLU A 23 16.02 -5.86 8.16
CA GLU A 23 17.35 -5.33 7.82
C GLU A 23 18.22 -6.36 7.08
N GLN A 24 18.18 -7.62 7.50
CA GLN A 24 18.90 -8.71 6.83
C GLN A 24 18.45 -8.89 5.38
N ILE A 25 17.13 -8.89 5.11
CA ILE A 25 16.59 -8.98 3.75
C ILE A 25 17.14 -7.84 2.88
N LEU A 26 17.09 -6.61 3.36
CA LEU A 26 17.58 -5.45 2.62
C LEU A 26 19.09 -5.52 2.33
N THR A 27 19.86 -6.00 3.30
CA THR A 27 21.32 -6.13 3.22
C THR A 27 21.73 -7.25 2.28
N GLN A 28 21.08 -8.40 2.33
CA GLN A 28 21.38 -9.54 1.46
C GLN A 28 21.03 -9.27 -0.01
N HIS A 29 20.07 -8.39 -0.26
CA HIS A 29 19.54 -8.09 -1.58
C HIS A 29 19.75 -6.62 -2.00
N GLN A 30 20.96 -6.08 -1.75
CA GLN A 30 21.29 -4.67 -2.01
C GLN A 30 21.08 -4.23 -3.46
N ASN A 31 21.19 -5.16 -4.40
CA ASN A 31 21.02 -4.89 -5.84
C ASN A 31 19.55 -4.85 -6.29
N HIS A 32 18.61 -5.13 -5.38
CA HIS A 32 17.19 -5.12 -5.68
C HIS A 32 16.51 -3.89 -5.07
N ASN A 33 15.46 -3.41 -5.73
CA ASN A 33 14.62 -2.35 -5.20
C ASN A 33 13.47 -2.93 -4.39
N PHE A 34 13.09 -2.22 -3.32
CA PHE A 34 12.02 -2.68 -2.42
C PHE A 34 10.85 -1.71 -2.33
N PHE A 35 9.69 -2.32 -2.22
CA PHE A 35 8.42 -1.73 -1.84
C PHE A 35 8.07 -2.23 -0.43
N VAL A 36 8.20 -1.39 0.57
CA VAL A 36 7.89 -1.74 1.96
C VAL A 36 6.43 -1.42 2.24
N ASP A 37 5.68 -2.39 2.74
CA ASP A 37 4.28 -2.25 3.10
C ASP A 37 4.13 -2.33 4.63
N LEU A 38 3.79 -1.21 5.25
CA LEU A 38 3.52 -1.13 6.70
C LEU A 38 2.00 -1.19 6.95
N PRO A 39 1.48 -2.35 7.38
CA PRO A 39 0.05 -2.52 7.63
C PRO A 39 -0.35 -1.87 8.96
N ILE A 40 -0.82 -0.64 8.88
CA ILE A 40 -1.28 0.13 10.03
C ILE A 40 -2.72 -0.24 10.36
N ARG A 41 -3.08 -0.29 11.66
CA ARG A 41 -4.42 -0.63 12.15
C ARG A 41 -4.91 -2.00 11.65
N ARG A 42 -3.97 -2.93 11.38
CA ARG A 42 -4.32 -4.27 10.91
C ARG A 42 -5.05 -5.06 12.01
N VAL A 43 -6.20 -5.61 11.67
CA VAL A 43 -7.04 -6.43 12.58
C VAL A 43 -6.99 -7.92 12.26
N LYS A 44 -6.37 -8.29 11.13
CA LYS A 44 -6.25 -9.69 10.68
C LYS A 44 -4.85 -10.24 11.03
N PRO A 45 -4.70 -11.52 11.46
CA PRO A 45 -3.39 -12.14 11.59
C PRO A 45 -2.63 -12.25 10.25
N PRO A 46 -1.30 -12.23 10.25
CA PRO A 46 -0.45 -11.82 11.37
C PRO A 46 -0.62 -10.33 11.67
N ASN A 47 -0.57 -9.98 12.95
CA ASN A 47 -0.68 -8.58 13.36
C ASN A 47 0.64 -7.83 13.08
N ASN A 48 0.53 -6.56 12.72
CA ASN A 48 1.70 -5.72 12.64
C ASN A 48 2.29 -5.49 14.06
N LYS A 49 3.61 -5.72 14.18
CA LYS A 49 4.35 -5.61 15.46
C LYS A 49 5.17 -4.32 15.55
N TYR A 50 5.27 -3.56 14.46
CA TYR A 50 6.22 -2.45 14.33
C TYR A 50 5.51 -1.13 14.12
N SER A 51 6.07 -0.09 14.71
CA SER A 51 5.76 1.30 14.38
C SER A 51 6.68 1.79 13.26
N ILE A 52 6.36 2.93 12.69
CA ILE A 52 7.27 3.54 11.72
C ILE A 52 8.58 3.99 12.39
N GLU A 53 8.54 4.38 13.65
CA GLU A 53 9.70 4.77 14.43
C GLU A 53 10.72 3.65 14.56
N ASP A 54 10.27 2.41 14.71
CA ASP A 54 11.14 1.23 14.80
C ASP A 54 11.88 1.00 13.47
N LEU A 55 11.28 1.38 12.36
CA LEU A 55 11.79 1.14 11.01
C LEU A 55 12.66 2.28 10.46
N ILE A 56 12.48 3.51 10.94
CA ILE A 56 13.17 4.70 10.42
C ILE A 56 14.70 4.58 10.38
N PRO A 57 15.39 4.03 11.40
CA PRO A 57 16.85 3.88 11.34
C PRO A 57 17.30 3.03 10.15
N ILE A 58 16.60 1.93 9.89
CA ILE A 58 16.88 1.01 8.79
C ILE A 58 16.51 1.65 7.45
N ILE A 59 15.35 2.29 7.36
CA ILE A 59 14.89 2.97 6.15
C ILE A 59 15.89 4.04 5.71
N LYS A 60 16.46 4.78 6.64
CA LYS A 60 17.46 5.83 6.35
C LYS A 60 18.80 5.28 5.88
N SER A 61 19.19 4.08 6.31
CA SER A 61 20.46 3.44 5.94
C SER A 61 20.38 2.66 4.61
N HIS A 62 19.19 2.35 4.11
CA HIS A 62 19.00 1.50 2.92
C HIS A 62 18.38 2.27 1.75
N LYS A 63 19.21 2.71 0.80
CA LYS A 63 18.75 3.48 -0.38
C LYS A 63 17.97 2.66 -1.43
N ASN A 64 17.98 1.35 -1.32
CA ASN A 64 17.25 0.44 -2.18
C ASN A 64 15.77 0.31 -1.82
N ILE A 65 15.30 0.95 -0.75
CA ILE A 65 13.87 1.15 -0.51
C ILE A 65 13.40 2.30 -1.39
N LYS A 66 12.56 2.01 -2.39
CA LYS A 66 12.02 3.00 -3.33
C LYS A 66 10.62 3.45 -2.98
N TYR A 67 9.80 2.54 -2.46
CA TYR A 67 8.39 2.78 -2.18
C TYR A 67 8.07 2.40 -0.74
N PHE A 68 7.19 3.19 -0.13
CA PHE A 68 6.68 2.91 1.21
C PHE A 68 5.15 3.02 1.21
N ALA A 69 4.47 1.88 1.38
CA ALA A 69 3.02 1.83 1.39
C ALA A 69 2.48 1.99 2.81
N ILE A 70 1.39 2.74 2.92
CA ILE A 70 0.69 3.03 4.17
C ILE A 70 -0.75 2.53 4.02
N SER A 71 -1.12 1.56 4.88
CA SER A 71 -2.48 1.01 4.90
C SER A 71 -3.47 1.92 5.60
N ASN A 72 -4.76 1.74 5.28
CA ASN A 72 -5.88 2.42 5.92
C ASN A 72 -5.78 3.96 5.90
N VAL A 73 -5.30 4.52 4.80
CA VAL A 73 -5.30 5.97 4.57
C VAL A 73 -6.69 6.41 4.16
N GLU A 74 -7.30 7.32 4.91
CA GLU A 74 -8.63 7.87 4.64
C GLU A 74 -8.63 9.36 4.33
N SER A 75 -7.54 10.06 4.68
CA SER A 75 -7.35 11.49 4.41
C SER A 75 -5.86 11.86 4.34
N SER A 76 -5.55 13.09 3.92
CA SER A 76 -4.20 13.64 3.96
C SER A 76 -3.59 13.68 5.36
N ASP A 77 -4.40 13.78 6.40
CA ASP A 77 -3.94 13.79 7.80
C ASP A 77 -3.22 12.48 8.18
N ASP A 78 -3.66 11.36 7.64
CA ASP A 78 -3.01 10.06 7.86
C ASP A 78 -1.60 10.00 7.27
N LEU A 79 -1.27 10.87 6.32
CA LEU A 79 0.03 10.91 5.66
C LEU A 79 1.03 11.89 6.29
N LYS A 80 0.58 12.89 7.06
CA LYS A 80 1.40 13.99 7.59
C LYS A 80 2.67 13.51 8.28
N LYS A 81 2.53 12.55 9.17
CA LYS A 81 3.64 11.97 9.92
C LYS A 81 4.69 11.35 8.99
N TYR A 82 4.26 10.58 8.01
CA TYR A 82 5.15 9.85 7.09
C TYR A 82 5.89 10.79 6.15
N VAL A 83 5.23 11.81 5.64
CA VAL A 83 5.86 12.84 4.80
C VAL A 83 6.97 13.58 5.56
N GLN A 84 6.81 13.76 6.87
CA GLN A 84 7.81 14.47 7.70
C GLN A 84 9.04 13.61 8.05
N ILE A 85 8.88 12.29 8.20
CA ILE A 85 9.94 11.44 8.76
C ILE A 85 10.63 10.55 7.75
N LEU A 86 9.97 10.22 6.63
CA LEU A 86 10.55 9.39 5.58
C LEU A 86 11.56 10.21 4.75
N PRO A 87 12.66 9.58 4.30
CA PRO A 87 13.60 10.21 3.36
C PRO A 87 12.93 10.66 2.06
N ASN A 88 13.33 11.81 1.52
CA ASN A 88 12.73 12.41 0.33
C ASN A 88 12.82 11.55 -0.95
N HIS A 89 13.74 10.59 -1.01
CA HIS A 89 13.87 9.69 -2.16
C HIS A 89 12.83 8.56 -2.16
N ILE A 90 12.12 8.36 -1.06
CA ILE A 90 11.10 7.34 -0.93
C ILE A 90 9.75 7.87 -1.41
N ILE A 91 9.13 7.12 -2.32
CA ILE A 91 7.80 7.42 -2.82
C ILE A 91 6.79 6.81 -1.87
N ILE A 92 5.95 7.67 -1.29
CA ILE A 92 4.86 7.26 -0.40
C ILE A 92 3.70 6.78 -1.25
N VAL A 93 3.18 5.58 -0.93
CA VAL A 93 2.07 4.95 -1.64
C VAL A 93 0.90 4.73 -0.68
N PRO A 94 -0.11 5.63 -0.65
CA PRO A 94 -1.33 5.39 0.13
C PRO A 94 -2.08 4.17 -0.41
N LYS A 95 -2.49 3.28 0.50
CA LYS A 95 -3.38 2.17 0.15
C LYS A 95 -4.83 2.61 0.32
N ILE A 96 -5.57 2.50 -0.77
CA ILE A 96 -7.00 2.86 -0.86
C ILE A 96 -7.80 1.59 -0.55
N GLU A 97 -8.30 1.52 0.67
CA GLU A 97 -8.86 0.33 1.29
C GLU A 97 -10.28 0.56 1.86
N SER A 98 -10.86 1.75 1.65
CA SER A 98 -12.20 2.07 2.13
C SER A 98 -12.96 2.99 1.16
N PRO A 99 -14.32 2.99 1.21
CA PRO A 99 -15.12 3.98 0.52
C PRO A 99 -14.73 5.42 0.86
N THR A 100 -14.45 5.69 2.14
CA THR A 100 -14.00 7.01 2.62
C THR A 100 -12.72 7.46 1.92
N ALA A 101 -11.73 6.54 1.76
CA ALA A 101 -10.50 6.84 1.04
C ALA A 101 -10.74 7.18 -0.43
N VAL A 102 -11.68 6.48 -1.09
CA VAL A 102 -12.06 6.80 -2.48
C VAL A 102 -12.75 8.15 -2.56
N ASP A 103 -13.60 8.48 -1.60
CA ASP A 103 -14.28 9.77 -1.56
C ASP A 103 -13.31 10.95 -1.33
N ASN A 104 -12.24 10.73 -0.56
CA ASN A 104 -11.21 11.71 -0.23
C ASN A 104 -9.95 11.62 -1.13
N ILE A 105 -10.02 10.90 -2.27
CA ILE A 105 -8.84 10.59 -3.10
C ILE A 105 -8.10 11.83 -3.57
N GLU A 106 -8.81 12.93 -3.86
CA GLU A 106 -8.20 14.19 -4.28
C GLU A 106 -7.36 14.82 -3.16
N ASP A 107 -7.86 14.86 -1.93
CA ASP A 107 -7.15 15.35 -0.75
C ASP A 107 -5.88 14.52 -0.49
N ILE A 108 -6.01 13.18 -0.53
CA ILE A 108 -4.91 12.24 -0.34
C ILE A 108 -3.81 12.48 -1.38
N VAL A 109 -4.18 12.51 -2.67
CA VAL A 109 -3.21 12.61 -3.78
C VAL A 109 -2.54 13.99 -3.83
N ASN A 110 -3.27 15.06 -3.56
CA ASN A 110 -2.71 16.42 -3.56
C ASN A 110 -1.65 16.61 -2.47
N PHE A 111 -1.75 15.86 -1.38
CA PHE A 111 -0.79 15.93 -0.27
C PHE A 111 0.52 15.17 -0.53
N LEU A 112 0.58 14.27 -1.52
CA LEU A 112 1.79 13.51 -1.83
C LEU A 112 2.92 14.43 -2.36
N PRO A 113 4.14 14.36 -1.79
CA PRO A 113 5.22 15.29 -2.15
C PRO A 113 5.90 14.98 -3.50
N ASN A 114 5.90 13.72 -3.90
CA ASN A 114 6.62 13.19 -5.06
C ASN A 114 5.67 12.67 -6.14
N GLU A 115 6.02 11.54 -6.76
CA GLU A 115 5.17 10.87 -7.73
C GLU A 115 3.79 10.56 -7.13
N LYS A 116 2.74 10.80 -7.92
CA LYS A 116 1.36 10.51 -7.52
C LYS A 116 1.05 9.03 -7.80
N ILE A 117 1.27 8.21 -6.79
CA ILE A 117 1.02 6.76 -6.85
C ILE A 117 0.09 6.38 -5.70
N VAL A 118 -0.95 5.62 -5.99
CA VAL A 118 -1.83 5.01 -4.99
C VAL A 118 -1.98 3.51 -5.26
N MET A 119 -2.33 2.74 -4.24
CA MET A 119 -2.53 1.30 -4.37
C MET A 119 -3.94 0.91 -3.94
N LEU A 120 -4.69 0.28 -4.83
CA LEU A 120 -6.01 -0.28 -4.52
C LEU A 120 -5.84 -1.69 -3.95
N ASP A 121 -6.37 -1.91 -2.75
CA ASP A 121 -6.60 -3.24 -2.19
C ASP A 121 -8.10 -3.58 -2.30
N HIS A 122 -8.43 -4.48 -3.24
CA HIS A 122 -9.83 -4.81 -3.55
C HIS A 122 -10.53 -5.51 -2.39
N ASP A 123 -9.84 -6.45 -1.73
CA ASP A 123 -10.42 -7.26 -0.66
C ASP A 123 -10.72 -6.41 0.58
N ASP A 124 -9.79 -5.51 0.91
CA ASP A 124 -9.96 -4.63 2.07
C ASP A 124 -10.97 -3.51 1.78
N LEU A 125 -11.00 -2.95 0.54
CA LEU A 125 -12.05 -2.00 0.12
C LEU A 125 -13.44 -2.64 0.20
N PHE A 126 -13.62 -3.87 -0.31
CA PHE A 126 -14.91 -4.56 -0.25
C PHE A 126 -15.32 -4.86 1.19
N SER A 127 -14.38 -5.35 2.01
CA SER A 127 -14.62 -5.61 3.42
C SER A 127 -15.02 -4.35 4.19
N SER A 128 -14.37 -3.23 3.89
CA SER A 128 -14.67 -1.92 4.48
C SER A 128 -16.04 -1.39 4.06
N LEU A 129 -16.41 -1.56 2.78
CA LEU A 129 -17.72 -1.20 2.25
C LEU A 129 -18.84 -1.90 3.00
N LEU A 130 -18.70 -3.22 3.22
CA LEU A 130 -19.70 -4.00 3.98
C LEU A 130 -19.78 -3.57 5.45
N LYS A 131 -18.63 -3.28 6.09
CA LYS A 131 -18.59 -2.77 7.48
C LYS A 131 -19.29 -1.41 7.63
N GLN A 132 -19.28 -0.59 6.58
CA GLN A 132 -19.98 0.68 6.55
C GLN A 132 -21.48 0.53 6.19
N ASN A 133 -21.99 -0.70 6.14
CA ASN A 133 -23.39 -1.02 5.75
C ASN A 133 -23.78 -0.47 4.38
N LYS A 134 -22.84 -0.35 3.46
CA LYS A 134 -23.08 0.06 2.08
C LYS A 134 -23.43 -1.17 1.23
N PRO A 135 -24.30 -1.04 0.21
CA PRO A 135 -24.63 -2.15 -0.67
C PRO A 135 -23.41 -2.71 -1.40
N SER A 136 -23.31 -4.03 -1.49
CA SER A 136 -22.21 -4.69 -2.24
C SER A 136 -22.19 -4.30 -3.72
N SER A 137 -23.35 -3.92 -4.29
CA SER A 137 -23.49 -3.38 -5.66
C SER A 137 -22.64 -2.14 -5.90
N ASP A 138 -22.39 -1.33 -4.87
CA ASP A 138 -21.67 -0.06 -4.98
C ASP A 138 -20.16 -0.27 -5.14
N PHE A 139 -19.65 -1.48 -4.89
CA PHE A 139 -18.22 -1.79 -5.01
C PHE A 139 -17.64 -1.40 -6.37
N LYS A 140 -18.35 -1.77 -7.44
CA LYS A 140 -17.91 -1.44 -8.82
C LYS A 140 -17.87 0.07 -9.07
N GLU A 141 -18.79 0.81 -8.49
CA GLU A 141 -18.84 2.27 -8.63
C GLU A 141 -17.67 2.95 -7.91
N TYR A 142 -17.29 2.46 -6.72
CA TYR A 142 -16.09 2.96 -6.02
C TYR A 142 -14.82 2.70 -6.81
N ILE A 143 -14.65 1.49 -7.38
CA ILE A 143 -13.49 1.18 -8.24
C ILE A 143 -13.49 2.10 -9.46
N LYS A 144 -14.63 2.24 -10.15
CA LYS A 144 -14.76 3.10 -11.33
C LYS A 144 -14.43 4.55 -11.01
N LYS A 145 -14.93 5.08 -9.88
CA LYS A 145 -14.64 6.44 -9.41
C LYS A 145 -13.14 6.63 -9.23
N LEU A 146 -12.46 5.69 -8.55
CA LEU A 146 -11.02 5.74 -8.32
C LEU A 146 -10.22 5.69 -9.65
N VAL A 147 -10.58 4.78 -10.55
CA VAL A 147 -9.90 4.63 -11.85
C VAL A 147 -10.03 5.92 -12.67
N ILE A 148 -11.24 6.46 -12.80
CA ILE A 148 -11.49 7.70 -13.55
C ILE A 148 -10.70 8.87 -12.95
N PHE A 149 -10.66 8.98 -11.61
CA PHE A 149 -9.87 10.02 -10.94
C PHE A 149 -8.38 9.88 -11.28
N CYS A 150 -7.83 8.67 -11.16
CA CYS A 150 -6.42 8.39 -11.42
C CYS A 150 -6.04 8.71 -12.87
N GLU A 151 -6.86 8.29 -13.84
CA GLU A 151 -6.64 8.57 -15.26
C GLU A 151 -6.66 10.08 -15.56
N LYS A 152 -7.67 10.81 -15.05
CA LYS A 152 -7.81 12.25 -15.28
C LYS A 152 -6.68 13.09 -14.68
N ASN A 153 -6.10 12.64 -13.57
CA ASN A 153 -5.11 13.40 -12.80
C ASN A 153 -3.68 12.83 -12.95
N ASN A 154 -3.46 11.93 -13.92
CA ASN A 154 -2.17 11.29 -14.15
C ASN A 154 -1.58 10.64 -12.88
N VAL A 155 -2.42 9.97 -12.11
CA VAL A 155 -2.05 9.21 -10.91
C VAL A 155 -1.82 7.75 -11.27
N LYS A 156 -0.68 7.19 -10.90
CA LYS A 156 -0.40 5.76 -11.11
C LYS A 156 -1.19 4.92 -10.11
N LEU A 157 -2.08 4.08 -10.62
CA LEU A 157 -2.88 3.16 -9.81
C LEU A 157 -2.25 1.78 -9.79
N LEU A 158 -1.69 1.38 -8.65
CA LEU A 158 -1.26 0.00 -8.40
C LEU A 158 -2.46 -0.83 -7.91
N ARG A 159 -2.48 -2.10 -8.29
CA ARG A 159 -3.52 -3.04 -7.84
C ARG A 159 -2.88 -4.29 -7.25
N THR A 160 -3.47 -4.82 -6.19
CA THR A 160 -3.11 -6.14 -5.70
C THR A 160 -3.62 -7.19 -6.68
N ILE A 161 -2.73 -8.10 -7.10
CA ILE A 161 -3.12 -9.28 -7.89
C ILE A 161 -3.22 -10.44 -6.91
N GLY A 162 -4.44 -10.98 -6.77
CA GLY A 162 -4.66 -12.20 -5.99
C GLY A 162 -4.30 -13.43 -6.82
N VAL A 163 -3.62 -14.40 -6.21
CA VAL A 163 -3.47 -15.74 -6.78
C VAL A 163 -4.61 -16.60 -6.24
N VAL A 164 -5.44 -17.14 -7.15
CA VAL A 164 -6.54 -18.04 -6.81
C VAL A 164 -6.04 -19.48 -6.98
N PHE A 165 -6.04 -20.25 -5.89
CA PHE A 165 -5.59 -21.63 -5.92
C PHE A 165 -6.73 -22.64 -6.19
N SER A 166 -7.98 -22.23 -6.06
CA SER A 166 -9.16 -23.03 -6.38
C SER A 166 -10.36 -22.17 -6.81
N ASP A 167 -11.32 -22.77 -7.52
CA ASP A 167 -12.56 -22.07 -7.93
C ASP A 167 -13.41 -21.59 -6.75
N SER A 168 -13.26 -22.20 -5.57
CA SER A 168 -13.93 -21.78 -4.34
C SER A 168 -13.33 -20.52 -3.71
N GLU A 169 -12.12 -20.14 -4.11
CA GLU A 169 -11.41 -18.96 -3.63
C GLU A 169 -11.47 -17.80 -4.62
N LYS A 170 -12.55 -17.68 -5.37
CA LYS A 170 -12.75 -16.52 -6.27
C LYS A 170 -12.64 -15.24 -5.47
N ARG A 171 -11.51 -14.56 -5.63
CA ARG A 171 -11.27 -13.28 -4.97
C ARG A 171 -11.94 -12.17 -5.77
N ILE A 172 -12.41 -11.18 -5.03
CA ILE A 172 -13.09 -9.99 -5.57
C ILE A 172 -12.18 -9.18 -6.51
N SER A 173 -10.87 -9.37 -6.40
CA SER A 173 -9.85 -8.75 -7.27
C SER A 173 -9.94 -9.12 -8.76
N GLN A 174 -10.88 -9.98 -9.15
CA GLN A 174 -11.13 -10.32 -10.57
C GLN A 174 -12.15 -9.40 -11.27
N TYR A 175 -12.68 -8.41 -10.57
CA TYR A 175 -13.67 -7.48 -11.12
C TYR A 175 -13.06 -6.15 -11.54
#